data_2bcc0cf02586a2dfefc5495b5abcc1be
#
_entry.id   2bcc0cf02586a2dfefc5495b5abcc1be
#
_cell.length_a   1.000
_cell.length_b   1.000
_cell.length_c   1.000
_cell.angle_alpha   90.00
_cell.angle_beta   90.00
_cell.angle_gamma   90.00
#
_symmetry.space_group_name_H-M   'P 1'
#
loop_
_entity.id
_entity.type
_entity.pdbx_description
1 polymer ?
#
loop_
_entity_poly.entity_id
_entity_poly.type
_entity_poly.pdbx_seq_one_letter_code
_entity_poly.pdbx_strand_id
1 'polypeptide(L)'
;METKEIIYASPKRERIDKFLQNELSDLSRTNIQNLISEGYIKVDGNTVKTNYKLKESNVITIDYKEPEELDVVKQDIPVDIVYEDNDLLIVNKPKGMVVHPSAGHKDGTLVNALLYHCELSSINGTIRPGIVHRIDKDTSGLLIVAKNDKAHVKLSEMIANKEVKRKYYALVHGSIKHDYGTIDAPIARNPKERKEMAVIDEGKPSITHFKVIDRFEKYTLIECELETGRTHQIRVHMKYINHPLVGDPVYGPRKTLNTNGQSLHSKSIEFNHPITGEHLYFETEIPSYMVDTMVKLDK
;
A
#
# COMPACT_ATOMS: atom_id res chain seq x y z
N MET A 1 23.06 22.94 -8.04
CA MET A 1 23.30 21.47 -7.95
C MET A 1 24.45 21.28 -7.01
N GLU A 2 24.23 20.60 -5.93
CA GLU A 2 25.30 20.23 -4.98
C GLU A 2 25.89 18.90 -5.44
N THR A 3 27.20 18.87 -5.71
CA THR A 3 27.91 17.65 -6.13
C THR A 3 28.72 17.14 -4.96
N LYS A 4 28.56 15.89 -4.57
CA LYS A 4 29.36 15.22 -3.54
C LYS A 4 30.31 14.22 -4.18
N GLU A 5 31.55 14.23 -3.78
CA GLU A 5 32.55 13.23 -4.21
C GLU A 5 32.93 12.32 -3.06
N ILE A 6 32.99 11.01 -3.33
CA ILE A 6 33.41 9.98 -2.39
C ILE A 6 34.51 9.14 -3.04
N ILE A 7 35.65 9.02 -2.39
CA ILE A 7 36.72 8.14 -2.85
C ILE A 7 36.58 6.78 -2.17
N TYR A 8 36.46 5.71 -2.96
CA TYR A 8 36.36 4.36 -2.43
C TYR A 8 37.74 3.84 -2.00
N ALA A 9 37.99 3.77 -0.69
CA ALA A 9 39.28 3.47 -0.12
C ALA A 9 39.50 1.97 0.24
N SER A 10 38.52 1.09 -0.05
CA SER A 10 38.61 -0.32 0.32
C SER A 10 39.20 -1.19 -0.81
N PRO A 11 40.12 -2.13 -0.50
CA PRO A 11 40.62 -3.09 -1.47
C PRO A 11 39.60 -4.17 -1.85
N LYS A 12 38.50 -4.30 -1.08
CA LYS A 12 37.42 -5.26 -1.36
C LYS A 12 36.51 -4.73 -2.46
N ARG A 13 36.23 -5.56 -3.46
CA ARG A 13 35.27 -5.22 -4.51
C ARG A 13 33.84 -5.34 -3.99
N GLU A 14 33.24 -4.21 -3.66
CA GLU A 14 31.83 -4.11 -3.22
C GLU A 14 30.95 -3.51 -4.32
N ARG A 15 29.67 -3.85 -4.30
CA ARG A 15 28.67 -3.25 -5.21
C ARG A 15 28.41 -1.82 -4.82
N ILE A 16 28.41 -0.91 -5.80
CA ILE A 16 28.17 0.52 -5.59
C ILE A 16 26.84 0.81 -4.88
N ASP A 17 25.75 0.08 -5.20
CA ASP A 17 24.45 0.28 -4.59
C ASP A 17 24.43 -0.11 -3.10
N LYS A 18 25.24 -1.08 -2.67
CA LYS A 18 25.42 -1.46 -1.26
C LYS A 18 26.31 -0.48 -0.51
N PHE A 19 27.43 -0.11 -1.10
CA PHE A 19 28.34 0.85 -0.50
C PHE A 19 27.66 2.18 -0.24
N LEU A 20 26.98 2.74 -1.24
CA LEU A 20 26.30 4.02 -1.10
C LEU A 20 25.10 3.97 -0.14
N GLN A 21 24.46 2.81 0.07
CA GLN A 21 23.41 2.67 1.08
C GLN A 21 23.97 2.87 2.52
N ASN A 22 25.22 2.51 2.76
CA ASN A 22 25.87 2.72 4.05
C ASN A 22 26.38 4.16 4.22
N GLU A 23 26.84 4.79 3.11
CA GLU A 23 27.40 6.15 3.12
C GLU A 23 26.33 7.26 3.07
N LEU A 24 25.15 6.95 2.54
CA LEU A 24 24.04 7.89 2.35
C LEU A 24 22.82 7.41 3.14
N SER A 25 22.86 7.62 4.47
CA SER A 25 21.81 7.17 5.41
C SER A 25 20.42 7.72 5.08
N ASP A 26 20.36 8.88 4.40
CA ASP A 26 19.11 9.59 4.08
C ASP A 26 18.44 9.04 2.80
N LEU A 27 19.13 8.18 2.05
CA LEU A 27 18.61 7.63 0.79
C LEU A 27 18.30 6.13 0.91
N SER A 28 17.11 5.75 0.46
CA SER A 28 16.79 4.33 0.30
C SER A 28 17.62 3.69 -0.82
N ARG A 29 17.89 2.38 -0.71
CA ARG A 29 18.62 1.64 -1.76
C ARG A 29 17.96 1.78 -3.13
N THR A 30 16.64 1.85 -3.19
CA THR A 30 15.89 2.04 -4.44
C THR A 30 16.18 3.42 -5.04
N ASN A 31 16.23 4.47 -4.22
CA ASN A 31 16.58 5.81 -4.68
C ASN A 31 18.00 5.84 -5.23
N ILE A 32 18.97 5.23 -4.53
CA ILE A 32 20.36 5.12 -5.02
C ILE A 32 20.43 4.39 -6.36
N GLN A 33 19.69 3.29 -6.53
CA GLN A 33 19.65 2.56 -7.81
C GLN A 33 19.04 3.39 -8.94
N ASN A 34 18.02 4.20 -8.64
CA ASN A 34 17.45 5.13 -9.63
C ASN A 34 18.47 6.21 -10.03
N LEU A 35 19.13 6.86 -9.06
CA LEU A 35 20.15 7.87 -9.33
C LEU A 35 21.32 7.32 -10.17
N ILE A 36 21.75 6.07 -9.92
CA ILE A 36 22.76 5.40 -10.75
C ILE A 36 22.23 5.19 -12.17
N SER A 37 20.99 4.69 -12.31
CA SER A 37 20.41 4.37 -13.62
C SER A 37 20.11 5.61 -14.46
N GLU A 38 19.81 6.74 -13.83
CA GLU A 38 19.55 8.03 -14.45
C GLU A 38 20.84 8.83 -14.71
N GLY A 39 22.01 8.32 -14.27
CA GLY A 39 23.32 8.92 -14.52
C GLY A 39 23.70 10.06 -13.59
N TYR A 40 22.97 10.27 -12.48
CA TYR A 40 23.33 11.23 -11.43
C TYR A 40 24.45 10.73 -10.52
N ILE A 41 24.70 9.41 -10.50
CA ILE A 41 25.85 8.82 -9.82
C ILE A 41 26.78 8.22 -10.88
N LYS A 42 28.02 8.68 -10.87
CA LYS A 42 29.07 8.27 -11.79
C LYS A 42 30.26 7.73 -11.04
N VAL A 43 31.05 6.89 -11.70
CA VAL A 43 32.32 6.38 -11.18
C VAL A 43 33.42 6.78 -12.19
N ASP A 44 34.44 7.51 -11.70
CA ASP A 44 35.50 8.05 -12.51
C ASP A 44 34.96 8.83 -13.76
N GLY A 45 33.89 9.62 -13.53
CA GLY A 45 33.18 10.39 -14.53
C GLY A 45 32.29 9.62 -15.50
N ASN A 46 32.19 8.28 -15.37
CA ASN A 46 31.37 7.41 -16.25
C ASN A 46 30.11 6.91 -15.59
N THR A 47 29.02 6.80 -16.35
CA THR A 47 27.80 6.12 -15.91
C THR A 47 28.04 4.62 -15.77
N VAL A 48 27.51 4.02 -14.69
CA VAL A 48 27.71 2.61 -14.37
C VAL A 48 26.38 1.91 -14.12
N LYS A 49 26.37 0.57 -14.09
CA LYS A 49 25.21 -0.22 -13.69
C LYS A 49 25.08 -0.26 -12.15
N THR A 50 23.86 -0.43 -11.64
CA THR A 50 23.59 -0.50 -10.20
C THR A 50 24.35 -1.60 -9.45
N ASN A 51 24.80 -2.62 -10.14
CA ASN A 51 25.61 -3.72 -9.61
C ASN A 51 27.11 -3.58 -9.88
N TYR A 52 27.57 -2.40 -10.33
CA TYR A 52 29.00 -2.14 -10.57
C TYR A 52 29.81 -2.46 -9.32
N LYS A 53 30.95 -3.16 -9.50
CA LYS A 53 31.85 -3.51 -8.41
C LYS A 53 32.97 -2.47 -8.33
N LEU A 54 32.91 -1.68 -7.27
CA LEU A 54 33.93 -0.66 -6.98
C LEU A 54 35.33 -1.27 -6.86
N LYS A 55 36.34 -0.49 -7.25
CA LYS A 55 37.76 -0.79 -7.11
C LYS A 55 38.35 0.29 -6.23
N GLU A 56 39.42 -0.05 -5.52
CA GLU A 56 40.19 0.92 -4.74
C GLU A 56 40.54 2.14 -5.57
N SER A 57 40.43 3.31 -4.98
CA SER A 57 40.64 4.64 -5.62
C SER A 57 39.58 5.06 -6.63
N ASN A 58 38.47 4.31 -6.87
CA ASN A 58 37.38 4.86 -7.68
C ASN A 58 36.82 6.13 -7.04
N VAL A 59 36.64 7.16 -7.86
CA VAL A 59 35.98 8.42 -7.48
C VAL A 59 34.50 8.31 -7.83
N ILE A 60 33.64 8.35 -6.83
CA ILE A 60 32.19 8.32 -7.01
C ILE A 60 31.69 9.75 -6.93
N THR A 61 31.16 10.26 -8.03
CA THR A 61 30.54 11.59 -8.09
C THR A 61 29.04 11.43 -8.00
N ILE A 62 28.41 12.16 -7.08
CA ILE A 62 26.97 12.15 -6.83
C ILE A 62 26.46 13.55 -7.11
N ASP A 63 25.75 13.70 -8.22
CA ASP A 63 25.01 14.92 -8.54
C ASP A 63 23.65 14.85 -7.84
N TYR A 64 23.43 15.63 -6.78
CA TYR A 64 22.11 15.70 -6.16
C TYR A 64 21.15 16.37 -7.13
N LYS A 65 20.29 15.57 -7.73
CA LYS A 65 19.02 16.09 -8.25
C LYS A 65 18.23 16.49 -7.03
N GLU A 66 17.94 17.80 -6.88
CA GLU A 66 16.83 18.18 -6.02
C GLU A 66 15.65 17.28 -6.42
N PRO A 67 14.98 16.61 -5.45
CA PRO A 67 13.81 15.85 -5.78
C PRO A 67 12.93 16.76 -6.63
N GLU A 68 12.55 16.36 -7.85
CA GLU A 68 11.41 17.00 -8.49
C GLU A 68 10.32 16.85 -7.45
N GLU A 69 9.99 17.94 -6.79
CA GLU A 69 8.77 18.06 -6.03
C GLU A 69 7.70 17.71 -7.05
N LEU A 70 7.22 16.45 -7.00
CA LEU A 70 5.95 16.13 -7.59
C LEU A 70 4.97 16.97 -6.77
N ASP A 71 4.74 18.20 -7.23
CA ASP A 71 3.71 19.06 -6.73
C ASP A 71 2.42 18.28 -6.87
N VAL A 72 2.03 17.63 -5.79
CA VAL A 72 0.77 16.91 -5.75
C VAL A 72 -0.30 18.00 -5.73
N VAL A 73 -0.84 18.28 -6.90
CA VAL A 73 -1.79 19.36 -7.12
C VAL A 73 -3.01 19.12 -6.24
N LYS A 74 -3.38 20.15 -5.47
CA LYS A 74 -4.64 20.18 -4.70
C LYS A 74 -5.82 20.16 -5.68
N GLN A 75 -6.77 19.25 -5.48
CA GLN A 75 -7.93 19.11 -6.36
C GLN A 75 -9.22 19.07 -5.55
N ASP A 76 -10.20 19.86 -5.96
CA ASP A 76 -11.55 19.86 -5.38
C ASP A 76 -12.31 18.60 -5.84
N ILE A 77 -12.01 17.49 -5.16
CA ILE A 77 -12.65 16.20 -5.39
C ILE A 77 -13.41 15.84 -4.10
N PRO A 78 -14.72 15.59 -4.18
CA PRO A 78 -15.50 15.22 -3.00
C PRO A 78 -15.02 13.90 -2.41
N VAL A 79 -14.78 13.89 -1.09
CA VAL A 79 -14.45 12.70 -0.29
C VAL A 79 -15.37 12.64 0.91
N ASP A 80 -15.80 11.44 1.26
CA ASP A 80 -16.60 11.18 2.44
C ASP A 80 -15.67 11.11 3.68
N ILE A 81 -15.68 12.18 4.50
CA ILE A 81 -14.91 12.28 5.74
C ILE A 81 -15.81 11.83 6.88
N VAL A 82 -15.48 10.66 7.46
CA VAL A 82 -16.25 10.02 8.54
C VAL A 82 -15.91 10.64 9.90
N TYR A 83 -14.65 11.06 10.08
CA TYR A 83 -14.15 11.70 11.30
C TYR A 83 -12.97 12.59 10.98
N GLU A 84 -12.86 13.69 11.70
CA GLU A 84 -11.72 14.60 11.62
C GLU A 84 -11.48 15.29 12.96
N ASP A 85 -10.21 15.38 13.35
CA ASP A 85 -9.74 16.22 14.44
C ASP A 85 -8.45 16.98 14.05
N ASN A 86 -7.67 17.43 15.02
CA ASN A 86 -6.41 18.15 14.76
C ASN A 86 -5.27 17.24 14.31
N ASP A 87 -5.35 15.93 14.54
CA ASP A 87 -4.27 14.97 14.39
C ASP A 87 -4.48 13.99 13.24
N LEU A 88 -5.72 13.60 12.97
CA LEU A 88 -6.05 12.60 11.97
C LEU A 88 -7.41 12.80 11.30
N LEU A 89 -7.61 12.10 10.19
CA LEU A 89 -8.89 11.93 9.50
C LEU A 89 -9.18 10.43 9.33
N ILE A 90 -10.47 10.09 9.34
CA ILE A 90 -10.98 8.82 8.81
C ILE A 90 -11.81 9.12 7.58
N VAL A 91 -11.42 8.54 6.46
CA VAL A 91 -12.13 8.75 5.18
C VAL A 91 -12.72 7.44 4.68
N ASN A 92 -13.91 7.51 4.09
CA ASN A 92 -14.53 6.42 3.36
C ASN A 92 -14.22 6.56 1.88
N LYS A 93 -13.12 5.94 1.45
CA LYS A 93 -12.64 6.06 0.06
C LYS A 93 -13.61 5.40 -0.92
N PRO A 94 -14.05 6.07 -1.98
CA PRO A 94 -14.86 5.44 -3.01
C PRO A 94 -14.06 4.39 -3.79
N LYS A 95 -14.78 3.41 -4.36
CA LYS A 95 -14.23 2.45 -5.31
C LYS A 95 -13.72 3.17 -6.57
N GLY A 96 -12.63 2.69 -7.17
CA GLY A 96 -12.03 3.26 -8.37
C GLY A 96 -11.03 4.39 -8.12
N MET A 97 -10.96 4.96 -6.90
CA MET A 97 -10.03 6.02 -6.54
C MET A 97 -8.68 5.44 -6.07
N VAL A 98 -7.58 5.91 -6.65
CA VAL A 98 -6.22 5.60 -6.20
C VAL A 98 -5.89 6.40 -4.94
N VAL A 99 -5.17 5.82 -3.98
CA VAL A 99 -4.87 6.51 -2.71
C VAL A 99 -3.87 7.65 -2.91
N HIS A 100 -2.79 7.45 -3.66
CA HIS A 100 -1.71 8.43 -3.84
C HIS A 100 -1.16 8.39 -5.26
N PRO A 101 -0.58 9.48 -5.77
CA PRO A 101 -0.02 9.54 -7.11
C PRO A 101 1.01 8.42 -7.38
N SER A 102 0.97 7.89 -8.58
CA SER A 102 1.86 6.81 -9.03
C SER A 102 2.03 6.84 -10.55
N ALA A 103 2.95 6.05 -11.09
CA ALA A 103 3.10 5.89 -12.53
C ALA A 103 1.76 5.49 -13.17
N GLY A 104 1.22 6.34 -14.07
CA GLY A 104 -0.09 6.16 -14.72
C GLY A 104 -1.29 6.80 -14.01
N HIS A 105 -1.12 7.35 -12.80
CA HIS A 105 -2.13 8.12 -12.05
C HIS A 105 -1.46 9.27 -11.33
N LYS A 106 -1.22 10.39 -12.01
CA LYS A 106 -0.51 11.56 -11.45
C LYS A 106 -1.43 12.45 -10.62
N ASP A 107 -2.72 12.40 -10.88
CA ASP A 107 -3.78 13.22 -10.28
C ASP A 107 -5.06 12.41 -10.03
N GLY A 108 -6.11 13.05 -9.55
CA GLY A 108 -7.39 12.39 -9.24
C GLY A 108 -7.31 11.38 -8.10
N THR A 109 -6.32 11.48 -7.24
CA THR A 109 -6.11 10.54 -6.13
C THR A 109 -6.71 11.06 -4.83
N LEU A 110 -6.87 10.18 -3.85
CA LEU A 110 -7.33 10.58 -2.51
C LEU A 110 -6.43 11.67 -1.90
N VAL A 111 -5.11 11.57 -2.09
CA VAL A 111 -4.16 12.58 -1.60
C VAL A 111 -4.41 13.95 -2.25
N ASN A 112 -4.68 14.02 -3.57
CA ASN A 112 -5.03 15.28 -4.24
C ASN A 112 -6.28 15.94 -3.61
N ALA A 113 -7.30 15.14 -3.32
CA ALA A 113 -8.54 15.58 -2.69
C ALA A 113 -8.31 16.07 -1.24
N LEU A 114 -7.58 15.29 -0.46
CA LEU A 114 -7.33 15.61 0.95
C LEU A 114 -6.43 16.83 1.13
N LEU A 115 -5.45 17.05 0.27
CA LEU A 115 -4.62 18.25 0.26
C LEU A 115 -5.42 19.53 -0.06
N TYR A 116 -6.53 19.41 -0.79
CA TYR A 116 -7.46 20.52 -0.99
C TYR A 116 -8.27 20.80 0.27
N HIS A 117 -8.65 19.74 0.99
CA HIS A 117 -9.48 19.83 2.20
C HIS A 117 -8.70 20.36 3.41
N CYS A 118 -7.48 19.87 3.68
CA CYS A 118 -6.69 20.21 4.86
C CYS A 118 -5.18 20.04 4.64
N GLU A 119 -4.41 20.48 5.63
CA GLU A 119 -2.99 20.16 5.71
C GLU A 119 -2.78 18.70 6.14
N LEU A 120 -1.76 18.07 5.59
CA LEU A 120 -1.40 16.67 5.87
C LEU A 120 0.06 16.58 6.32
N SER A 121 0.39 15.53 7.10
CA SER A 121 1.77 15.23 7.46
C SER A 121 2.64 15.04 6.23
N SER A 122 3.81 15.66 6.21
CA SER A 122 4.79 15.63 5.12
C SER A 122 5.94 14.63 5.33
N ILE A 123 5.95 13.86 6.42
CA ILE A 123 7.05 12.93 6.79
C ILE A 123 7.39 11.94 5.66
N ASN A 124 6.39 11.45 4.92
CA ASN A 124 6.59 10.56 3.78
C ASN A 124 6.87 11.31 2.46
N GLY A 125 7.28 12.58 2.55
CA GLY A 125 7.55 13.46 1.42
C GLY A 125 6.27 13.93 0.72
N THR A 126 6.45 14.64 -0.38
CA THR A 126 5.37 15.28 -1.14
C THR A 126 4.45 14.29 -1.87
N ILE A 127 4.89 13.04 -2.08
CA ILE A 127 4.13 12.04 -2.87
C ILE A 127 3.04 11.34 -2.04
N ARG A 128 3.22 11.20 -0.72
CA ARG A 128 2.33 10.44 0.17
C ARG A 128 2.03 11.16 1.48
N PRO A 129 1.69 12.45 1.43
CA PRO A 129 1.42 13.21 2.66
C PRO A 129 0.28 12.54 3.43
N GLY A 130 0.46 12.38 4.74
CA GLY A 130 -0.53 11.82 5.65
C GLY A 130 -0.85 10.33 5.51
N ILE A 131 -0.33 9.63 4.50
CA ILE A 131 -0.70 8.23 4.22
C ILE A 131 0.11 7.25 5.09
N VAL A 132 -0.53 6.68 6.09
CA VAL A 132 0.05 5.67 7.01
C VAL A 132 -0.24 4.23 6.58
N HIS A 133 -1.31 3.99 5.82
CA HIS A 133 -1.61 2.73 5.16
C HIS A 133 -2.40 2.95 3.88
N ARG A 134 -2.64 1.90 3.11
CA ARG A 134 -3.34 2.00 1.84
C ARG A 134 -4.26 0.83 1.59
N ILE A 135 -5.30 1.08 0.79
CA ILE A 135 -6.14 0.07 0.15
C ILE A 135 -6.00 0.20 -1.38
N ASP A 136 -6.39 -0.84 -2.11
CA ASP A 136 -6.27 -0.86 -3.58
C ASP A 136 -7.22 0.14 -4.25
N LYS A 137 -6.96 0.50 -5.51
CA LYS A 137 -7.80 1.39 -6.32
C LYS A 137 -9.29 1.00 -6.25
N ASP A 138 -9.58 -0.28 -6.53
CA ASP A 138 -10.95 -0.79 -6.61
C ASP A 138 -11.45 -1.38 -5.29
N THR A 139 -10.75 -1.16 -4.19
CA THR A 139 -11.22 -1.40 -2.82
C THR A 139 -11.79 -0.10 -2.27
N SER A 140 -13.02 -0.13 -1.77
CA SER A 140 -13.67 0.99 -1.10
C SER A 140 -13.54 0.90 0.42
N GLY A 141 -13.95 1.95 1.14
CA GLY A 141 -14.08 1.93 2.58
C GLY A 141 -13.03 2.70 3.36
N LEU A 142 -12.95 2.43 4.64
CA LEU A 142 -12.27 3.25 5.62
C LEU A 142 -10.74 3.25 5.48
N LEU A 143 -10.16 4.43 5.68
CA LEU A 143 -8.73 4.68 5.66
C LEU A 143 -8.36 5.75 6.69
N ILE A 144 -7.26 5.54 7.44
CA ILE A 144 -6.70 6.52 8.38
C ILE A 144 -5.69 7.40 7.65
N VAL A 145 -5.77 8.70 7.89
CA VAL A 145 -4.85 9.71 7.33
C VAL A 145 -4.34 10.60 8.46
N ALA A 146 -3.05 10.85 8.52
CA ALA A 146 -2.42 11.71 9.52
C ALA A 146 -2.37 13.17 9.03
N LYS A 147 -2.80 14.12 9.87
CA LYS A 147 -2.76 15.56 9.56
C LYS A 147 -1.43 16.19 9.94
N ASN A 148 -0.72 15.62 10.92
CA ASN A 148 0.58 16.13 11.36
C ASN A 148 1.59 15.00 11.55
N ASP A 149 2.87 15.36 11.64
CA ASP A 149 3.99 14.41 11.69
C ASP A 149 4.01 13.58 12.95
N LYS A 150 3.59 14.14 14.09
CA LYS A 150 3.53 13.42 15.37
C LYS A 150 2.51 12.27 15.33
N ALA A 151 1.33 12.54 14.81
CA ALA A 151 0.30 11.53 14.61
C ALA A 151 0.75 10.49 13.57
N HIS A 152 1.42 10.92 12.49
CA HIS A 152 1.91 10.03 11.44
C HIS A 152 2.90 8.98 11.97
N VAL A 153 3.90 9.40 12.75
CA VAL A 153 4.88 8.49 13.35
C VAL A 153 4.18 7.46 14.22
N LYS A 154 3.36 7.93 15.17
CA LYS A 154 2.65 7.05 16.09
C LYS A 154 1.68 6.08 15.40
N LEU A 155 0.88 6.55 14.44
CA LEU A 155 -0.01 5.69 13.67
C LEU A 155 0.76 4.63 12.88
N SER A 156 1.92 4.98 12.31
CA SER A 156 2.79 4.03 11.60
C SER A 156 3.33 2.95 12.54
N GLU A 157 3.74 3.32 13.76
CA GLU A 157 4.17 2.39 14.81
C GLU A 157 3.01 1.49 15.26
N MET A 158 1.83 2.03 15.51
CA MET A 158 0.64 1.27 15.91
C MET A 158 0.23 0.25 14.84
N ILE A 159 0.32 0.62 13.55
CA ILE A 159 0.06 -0.30 12.44
C ILE A 159 1.11 -1.41 12.38
N ALA A 160 2.39 -1.08 12.58
CA ALA A 160 3.47 -2.06 12.59
C ALA A 160 3.36 -3.03 13.78
N ASN A 161 2.90 -2.54 14.94
CA ASN A 161 2.67 -3.30 16.16
C ASN A 161 1.33 -4.07 16.17
N LYS A 162 0.52 -3.96 15.09
CA LYS A 162 -0.82 -4.58 14.95
C LYS A 162 -1.86 -4.05 15.97
N GLU A 163 -1.68 -2.85 16.45
CA GLU A 163 -2.59 -2.17 17.39
C GLU A 163 -3.81 -1.54 16.68
N VAL A 164 -3.78 -1.46 15.34
CA VAL A 164 -4.89 -0.99 14.52
C VAL A 164 -5.60 -2.18 13.91
N LYS A 165 -6.79 -2.51 14.43
CA LYS A 165 -7.65 -3.56 13.87
C LYS A 165 -8.36 -3.04 12.62
N ARG A 166 -8.33 -3.82 11.55
CA ARG A 166 -8.92 -3.47 10.26
C ARG A 166 -9.71 -4.65 9.73
N LYS A 167 -11.01 -4.45 9.57
CA LYS A 167 -11.89 -5.47 9.03
C LYS A 167 -12.43 -5.09 7.65
N TYR A 168 -12.66 -6.10 6.85
CA TYR A 168 -13.09 -5.96 5.47
C TYR A 168 -14.25 -6.90 5.16
N TYR A 169 -15.22 -6.43 4.37
CA TYR A 169 -16.14 -7.33 3.68
C TYR A 169 -15.54 -7.76 2.36
N ALA A 170 -15.62 -9.05 2.05
CA ALA A 170 -15.24 -9.61 0.75
C ALA A 170 -16.31 -10.59 0.25
N LEU A 171 -16.74 -10.45 -1.00
CA LEU A 171 -17.54 -11.45 -1.69
C LEU A 171 -16.61 -12.32 -2.52
N VAL A 172 -16.63 -13.63 -2.28
CA VAL A 172 -15.71 -14.59 -2.89
C VAL A 172 -16.43 -15.67 -3.69
N HIS A 173 -15.74 -16.25 -4.66
CA HIS A 173 -16.23 -17.39 -5.42
C HIS A 173 -16.22 -18.67 -4.61
N GLY A 174 -17.22 -19.51 -4.81
CA GLY A 174 -17.40 -20.80 -4.15
C GLY A 174 -18.02 -20.71 -2.76
N SER A 175 -18.57 -21.82 -2.30
CA SER A 175 -19.14 -21.93 -0.95
C SER A 175 -18.05 -22.42 0.01
N ILE A 176 -17.65 -21.58 0.95
CA ILE A 176 -16.68 -21.91 2.01
C ILE A 176 -17.41 -22.76 3.05
N LYS A 177 -16.92 -23.97 3.34
CA LYS A 177 -17.56 -24.92 4.25
C LYS A 177 -17.43 -24.52 5.73
N HIS A 178 -16.26 -24.01 6.12
CA HIS A 178 -15.95 -23.64 7.51
C HIS A 178 -16.40 -22.20 7.80
N ASP A 179 -16.93 -21.96 9.01
CA ASP A 179 -17.45 -20.65 9.40
C ASP A 179 -16.35 -19.62 9.64
N TYR A 180 -15.14 -20.04 9.92
CA TYR A 180 -13.96 -19.18 10.11
C TYR A 180 -12.69 -19.92 9.73
N GLY A 181 -11.65 -19.16 9.49
CA GLY A 181 -10.32 -19.69 9.19
C GLY A 181 -9.23 -18.64 9.26
N THR A 182 -7.99 -19.12 9.27
CA THR A 182 -6.80 -18.29 9.24
C THR A 182 -5.93 -18.71 8.08
N ILE A 183 -5.49 -17.75 7.27
CA ILE A 183 -4.52 -17.95 6.20
C ILE A 183 -3.23 -17.30 6.68
N ASP A 184 -2.25 -18.13 7.05
CA ASP A 184 -0.89 -17.74 7.39
C ASP A 184 0.02 -18.19 6.26
N ALA A 185 0.27 -17.28 5.32
CA ALA A 185 1.01 -17.60 4.10
C ALA A 185 1.79 -16.37 3.60
N PRO A 186 3.13 -16.47 3.46
CA PRO A 186 3.96 -15.34 3.10
C PRO A 186 3.72 -14.85 1.68
N ILE A 187 3.74 -13.51 1.48
CA ILE A 187 3.45 -12.88 0.19
C ILE A 187 4.68 -12.18 -0.36
N ALA A 188 4.98 -12.43 -1.63
CA ALA A 188 5.98 -11.71 -2.42
C ALA A 188 5.43 -11.32 -3.80
N ARG A 189 6.22 -10.56 -4.56
CA ARG A 189 5.91 -10.24 -5.96
C ARG A 189 6.07 -11.48 -6.82
N ASN A 190 5.06 -11.75 -7.67
CA ASN A 190 5.11 -12.90 -8.58
C ASN A 190 6.32 -12.75 -9.55
N PRO A 191 7.26 -13.70 -9.58
CA PRO A 191 8.45 -13.62 -10.43
C PRO A 191 8.14 -13.71 -11.93
N LYS A 192 7.01 -14.34 -12.29
CA LYS A 192 6.57 -14.51 -13.68
C LYS A 192 5.70 -13.36 -14.17
N GLU A 193 4.88 -12.80 -13.29
CA GLU A 193 3.94 -11.73 -13.62
C GLU A 193 4.10 -10.55 -12.63
N ARG A 194 4.90 -9.55 -13.01
CA ARG A 194 5.29 -8.43 -12.13
C ARG A 194 4.15 -7.55 -11.61
N LYS A 195 2.98 -7.61 -12.23
CA LYS A 195 1.78 -6.89 -11.76
C LYS A 195 1.06 -7.61 -10.63
N GLU A 196 1.40 -8.88 -10.38
CA GLU A 196 0.79 -9.72 -9.37
C GLU A 196 1.66 -9.89 -8.13
N MET A 197 0.99 -10.16 -7.02
CA MET A 197 1.58 -10.73 -5.81
C MET A 197 1.18 -12.21 -5.74
N ALA A 198 1.98 -13.01 -5.04
CA ALA A 198 1.71 -14.45 -4.88
C ALA A 198 2.16 -14.93 -3.51
N VAL A 199 1.60 -16.05 -3.05
CA VAL A 199 2.12 -16.79 -1.90
C VAL A 199 3.41 -17.47 -2.34
N ILE A 200 4.51 -17.13 -1.67
CA ILE A 200 5.87 -17.61 -1.95
C ILE A 200 6.60 -17.74 -0.61
N ASP A 201 7.27 -18.86 -0.37
CA ASP A 201 7.90 -19.17 0.94
C ASP A 201 8.89 -18.10 1.42
N GLU A 202 9.65 -17.48 0.50
CA GLU A 202 10.58 -16.40 0.82
C GLU A 202 9.91 -15.02 0.92
N GLY A 203 8.59 -14.97 0.88
CA GLY A 203 7.78 -13.76 0.97
C GLY A 203 7.77 -13.14 2.36
N LYS A 204 7.13 -11.99 2.47
CA LYS A 204 6.92 -11.33 3.75
C LYS A 204 5.80 -12.03 4.52
N PRO A 205 5.96 -12.34 5.81
CA PRO A 205 4.91 -12.90 6.65
C PRO A 205 3.59 -12.15 6.49
N SER A 206 2.51 -12.90 6.30
CA SER A 206 1.18 -12.33 6.00
C SER A 206 0.09 -13.20 6.61
N ILE A 207 -0.75 -12.60 7.47
CA ILE A 207 -1.81 -13.32 8.18
C ILE A 207 -3.13 -12.62 7.94
N THR A 208 -4.13 -13.40 7.50
CA THR A 208 -5.52 -12.97 7.29
C THR A 208 -6.45 -13.94 8.00
N HIS A 209 -7.25 -13.45 8.92
CA HIS A 209 -8.37 -14.20 9.51
C HIS A 209 -9.62 -13.93 8.70
N PHE A 210 -10.51 -14.91 8.56
CA PHE A 210 -11.83 -14.70 7.97
C PHE A 210 -12.93 -15.38 8.77
N LYS A 211 -14.10 -14.79 8.72
CA LYS A 211 -15.36 -15.31 9.23
C LYS A 211 -16.41 -15.26 8.13
N VAL A 212 -17.13 -16.36 7.92
CA VAL A 212 -18.25 -16.38 6.97
C VAL A 212 -19.43 -15.63 7.59
N ILE A 213 -19.98 -14.71 6.80
CA ILE A 213 -21.15 -13.91 7.15
C ILE A 213 -22.40 -14.51 6.50
N ASP A 214 -22.31 -14.87 5.21
CA ASP A 214 -23.42 -15.45 4.48
C ASP A 214 -22.93 -16.36 3.35
N ARG A 215 -23.76 -17.36 2.96
CA ARG A 215 -23.46 -18.33 1.90
C ARG A 215 -24.55 -18.32 0.84
N PHE A 216 -24.11 -18.18 -0.40
CA PHE A 216 -24.93 -18.34 -1.60
C PHE A 216 -24.54 -19.65 -2.31
N GLU A 217 -25.31 -20.07 -3.30
CA GLU A 217 -25.04 -21.33 -4.02
C GLU A 217 -23.57 -21.44 -4.51
N LYS A 218 -23.03 -20.37 -5.10
CA LYS A 218 -21.69 -20.33 -5.73
C LYS A 218 -20.78 -19.26 -5.18
N TYR A 219 -21.15 -18.60 -4.10
CA TYR A 219 -20.42 -17.47 -3.52
C TYR A 219 -20.50 -17.48 -2.01
N THR A 220 -19.62 -16.75 -1.37
CA THR A 220 -19.63 -16.56 0.09
C THR A 220 -19.31 -15.11 0.41
N LEU A 221 -20.11 -14.48 1.27
CA LEU A 221 -19.74 -13.21 1.91
C LEU A 221 -18.92 -13.51 3.17
N ILE A 222 -17.75 -12.93 3.27
CA ILE A 222 -16.87 -13.08 4.43
C ILE A 222 -16.48 -11.73 5.02
N GLU A 223 -16.22 -11.71 6.32
CA GLU A 223 -15.49 -10.66 7.00
C GLU A 223 -14.03 -11.11 7.13
N CYS A 224 -13.07 -10.29 6.69
CA CYS A 224 -11.65 -10.55 6.89
C CYS A 224 -11.09 -9.59 7.94
N GLU A 225 -10.21 -10.08 8.81
CA GLU A 225 -9.42 -9.26 9.74
C GLU A 225 -7.93 -9.43 9.43
N LEU A 226 -7.21 -8.32 9.34
CA LEU A 226 -5.80 -8.29 8.95
C LEU A 226 -4.88 -8.08 10.14
N GLU A 227 -3.96 -9.02 10.40
CA GLU A 227 -2.79 -8.76 11.26
C GLU A 227 -1.69 -8.02 10.51
N THR A 228 -1.56 -8.24 9.22
CA THR A 228 -0.56 -7.63 8.34
C THR A 228 -1.26 -6.92 7.18
N GLY A 229 -0.58 -5.98 6.51
CA GLY A 229 -1.14 -5.21 5.39
C GLY A 229 -0.23 -5.24 4.15
N ARG A 230 -0.05 -6.42 3.54
CA ARG A 230 0.74 -6.54 2.30
C ARG A 230 -0.10 -6.15 1.09
N THR A 231 0.58 -5.75 0.03
CA THR A 231 -0.08 -5.41 -1.26
C THR A 231 -0.95 -6.57 -1.72
N HIS A 232 -2.23 -6.30 -2.02
CA HIS A 232 -3.23 -7.27 -2.47
C HIS A 232 -3.48 -8.45 -1.50
N GLN A 233 -3.16 -8.33 -0.21
CA GLN A 233 -3.09 -9.47 0.71
C GLN A 233 -4.37 -10.32 0.73
N ILE A 234 -5.55 -9.75 0.99
CA ILE A 234 -6.81 -10.50 1.01
C ILE A 234 -7.06 -11.17 -0.35
N ARG A 235 -6.82 -10.46 -1.44
CA ARG A 235 -7.02 -10.95 -2.82
C ARG A 235 -6.15 -12.18 -3.12
N VAL A 236 -4.87 -12.11 -2.75
CA VAL A 236 -3.90 -13.20 -2.92
C VAL A 236 -4.22 -14.38 -2.02
N HIS A 237 -4.51 -14.15 -0.75
CA HIS A 237 -4.83 -15.18 0.22
C HIS A 237 -6.11 -15.95 -0.16
N MET A 238 -7.15 -15.24 -0.58
CA MET A 238 -8.40 -15.88 -0.99
C MET A 238 -8.22 -16.67 -2.31
N LYS A 239 -7.41 -16.16 -3.26
CA LYS A 239 -7.01 -16.95 -4.45
C LYS A 239 -6.24 -18.21 -4.05
N TYR A 240 -5.32 -18.10 -3.09
CA TYR A 240 -4.48 -19.21 -2.62
C TYR A 240 -5.31 -20.37 -2.06
N ILE A 241 -6.39 -20.08 -1.33
CA ILE A 241 -7.32 -21.10 -0.83
C ILE A 241 -8.46 -21.45 -1.81
N ASN A 242 -8.33 -21.09 -3.11
CA ASN A 242 -9.29 -21.33 -4.19
C ASN A 242 -10.67 -20.65 -4.05
N HIS A 243 -10.72 -19.56 -3.31
CA HIS A 243 -11.91 -18.69 -3.17
C HIS A 243 -11.59 -17.25 -3.58
N PRO A 244 -11.19 -16.98 -4.86
CA PRO A 244 -10.83 -15.64 -5.29
C PRO A 244 -12.02 -14.68 -5.18
N LEU A 245 -11.72 -13.37 -5.05
CA LEU A 245 -12.75 -12.35 -4.94
C LEU A 245 -13.56 -12.21 -6.22
N VAL A 246 -14.85 -11.98 -6.06
CA VAL A 246 -15.77 -11.68 -7.17
C VAL A 246 -15.36 -10.37 -7.82
N GLY A 247 -15.35 -10.36 -9.16
CA GLY A 247 -15.01 -9.19 -9.96
C GLY A 247 -13.52 -8.82 -9.96
N ASP A 248 -12.65 -9.60 -9.33
CA ASP A 248 -11.21 -9.29 -9.30
C ASP A 248 -10.58 -9.50 -10.68
N PRO A 249 -10.09 -8.44 -11.35
CA PRO A 249 -9.56 -8.53 -12.71
C PRO A 249 -8.19 -9.19 -12.80
N VAL A 250 -7.50 -9.37 -11.65
CA VAL A 250 -6.13 -9.91 -11.59
C VAL A 250 -6.12 -11.34 -11.07
N TYR A 251 -6.85 -11.58 -9.98
CA TYR A 251 -6.81 -12.86 -9.24
C TYR A 251 -8.07 -13.71 -9.45
N GLY A 252 -9.15 -13.11 -9.96
CA GLY A 252 -10.41 -13.78 -10.22
C GLY A 252 -10.39 -14.72 -11.44
N PRO A 253 -11.39 -15.61 -11.57
CA PRO A 253 -11.55 -16.41 -12.76
C PRO A 253 -11.97 -15.55 -13.96
N ARG A 254 -11.71 -16.00 -15.20
CA ARG A 254 -12.11 -15.30 -16.42
C ARG A 254 -13.61 -15.00 -16.49
N LYS A 255 -14.44 -15.90 -15.98
CA LYS A 255 -15.88 -15.73 -15.85
C LYS A 255 -16.20 -15.36 -14.41
N THR A 256 -16.30 -14.08 -14.15
CA THR A 256 -16.72 -13.51 -12.86
C THR A 256 -17.82 -12.49 -13.07
N LEU A 257 -18.55 -12.14 -12.02
CA LEU A 257 -19.54 -11.06 -12.09
C LEU A 257 -18.83 -9.71 -12.28
N ASN A 258 -19.41 -8.85 -13.07
CA ASN A 258 -18.87 -7.51 -13.23
C ASN A 258 -19.29 -6.63 -12.03
N THR A 259 -18.33 -6.35 -11.17
CA THR A 259 -18.48 -5.45 -10.02
C THR A 259 -17.52 -4.24 -10.13
N ASN A 260 -17.05 -3.93 -11.36
CA ASN A 260 -16.08 -2.87 -11.62
C ASN A 260 -14.81 -2.98 -10.73
N GLY A 261 -14.19 -4.17 -10.73
CA GLY A 261 -13.07 -4.51 -9.86
C GLY A 261 -13.48 -5.40 -8.69
N GLN A 262 -12.54 -5.77 -7.83
CA GLN A 262 -12.76 -6.72 -6.73
C GLN A 262 -13.87 -6.28 -5.75
N SER A 263 -14.72 -7.21 -5.35
CA SER A 263 -15.72 -7.01 -4.29
C SER A 263 -15.04 -7.07 -2.92
N LEU A 264 -14.42 -5.96 -2.54
CA LEU A 264 -13.66 -5.78 -1.30
C LEU A 264 -13.94 -4.39 -0.73
N HIS A 265 -14.25 -4.33 0.56
CA HIS A 265 -14.59 -3.10 1.25
C HIS A 265 -13.97 -3.06 2.64
N SER A 266 -13.23 -2.01 2.95
CA SER A 266 -12.69 -1.74 4.30
C SER A 266 -13.84 -1.30 5.22
N LYS A 267 -14.37 -2.26 5.97
CA LYS A 267 -15.60 -2.14 6.76
C LYS A 267 -15.40 -1.31 8.01
N SER A 268 -14.42 -1.69 8.82
CA SER A 268 -14.21 -1.05 10.12
C SER A 268 -12.74 -0.90 10.46
N ILE A 269 -12.47 0.14 11.27
CA ILE A 269 -11.16 0.44 11.84
C ILE A 269 -11.34 0.70 13.33
N GLU A 270 -10.50 0.05 14.16
CA GLU A 270 -10.52 0.19 15.62
C GLU A 270 -9.08 0.39 16.11
N PHE A 271 -8.86 1.44 16.90
CA PHE A 271 -7.55 1.77 17.46
C PHE A 271 -7.69 2.78 18.60
N ASN A 272 -6.64 2.99 19.40
CA ASN A 272 -6.58 4.10 20.33
C ASN A 272 -6.00 5.33 19.62
N HIS A 273 -6.61 6.51 19.84
CA HIS A 273 -6.12 7.75 19.25
C HIS A 273 -4.63 7.99 19.59
N PRO A 274 -3.76 8.29 18.59
CA PRO A 274 -2.30 8.29 18.81
C PRO A 274 -1.81 9.37 19.80
N ILE A 275 -2.60 10.44 20.01
CA ILE A 275 -2.22 11.57 20.87
C ILE A 275 -2.98 11.53 22.19
N THR A 276 -4.29 11.37 22.16
CA THR A 276 -5.16 11.43 23.36
C THR A 276 -5.27 10.09 24.07
N GLY A 277 -5.04 8.96 23.37
CA GLY A 277 -5.25 7.62 23.91
C GLY A 277 -6.72 7.18 23.95
N GLU A 278 -7.66 8.00 23.50
CA GLU A 278 -9.09 7.64 23.42
C GLU A 278 -9.32 6.48 22.49
N HIS A 279 -10.19 5.54 22.88
CA HIS A 279 -10.57 4.42 22.03
C HIS A 279 -11.51 4.88 20.92
N LEU A 280 -11.12 4.64 19.68
CA LEU A 280 -11.88 5.00 18.48
C LEU A 280 -12.30 3.75 17.70
N TYR A 281 -13.58 3.72 17.30
CA TYR A 281 -14.16 2.69 16.45
C TYR A 281 -15.02 3.33 15.37
N PHE A 282 -14.74 2.99 14.11
CA PHE A 282 -15.48 3.46 12.94
C PHE A 282 -15.91 2.27 12.10
N GLU A 283 -17.15 2.30 11.63
CA GLU A 283 -17.72 1.26 10.78
C GLU A 283 -18.57 1.86 9.68
N THR A 284 -18.58 1.21 8.52
CA THR A 284 -19.42 1.55 7.37
C THR A 284 -20.32 0.38 7.00
N GLU A 285 -21.47 0.67 6.42
CA GLU A 285 -22.38 -0.30 5.85
C GLU A 285 -21.76 -1.05 4.67
N ILE A 286 -22.32 -2.22 4.35
CA ILE A 286 -21.98 -2.92 3.11
C ILE A 286 -22.31 -2.01 1.93
N PRO A 287 -21.38 -1.71 1.02
CA PRO A 287 -21.63 -0.77 -0.08
C PRO A 287 -22.68 -1.32 -1.04
N SER A 288 -23.51 -0.40 -1.61
CA SER A 288 -24.66 -0.75 -2.47
C SER A 288 -24.28 -1.70 -3.60
N TYR A 289 -23.13 -1.51 -4.24
CA TYR A 289 -22.69 -2.40 -5.33
C TYR A 289 -22.51 -3.87 -4.88
N MET A 290 -22.14 -4.12 -3.61
CA MET A 290 -22.07 -5.47 -3.05
C MET A 290 -23.47 -5.99 -2.72
N VAL A 291 -24.34 -5.15 -2.14
CA VAL A 291 -25.75 -5.50 -1.84
C VAL A 291 -26.47 -5.85 -3.14
N ASP A 292 -26.38 -5.02 -4.16
CA ASP A 292 -27.01 -5.23 -5.49
C ASP A 292 -26.50 -6.51 -6.16
N THR A 293 -25.23 -6.86 -5.92
CA THR A 293 -24.66 -8.10 -6.42
C THR A 293 -25.25 -9.29 -5.68
N MET A 294 -25.32 -9.26 -4.36
CA MET A 294 -25.84 -10.34 -3.53
C MET A 294 -27.33 -10.61 -3.77
N VAL A 295 -28.15 -9.56 -3.90
CA VAL A 295 -29.59 -9.69 -4.25
C VAL A 295 -29.82 -10.42 -5.59
N LYS A 296 -28.87 -10.33 -6.53
CA LYS A 296 -28.92 -11.07 -7.80
C LYS A 296 -28.50 -12.54 -7.67
N LEU A 297 -27.79 -12.89 -6.56
CA LEU A 297 -27.34 -14.25 -6.30
C LEU A 297 -28.42 -15.09 -5.59
N ASP A 298 -29.35 -14.45 -4.90
CA ASP A 298 -30.47 -15.11 -4.21
C ASP A 298 -31.65 -15.45 -5.13
N LYS A 299 -31.56 -15.08 -6.43
CA LYS A 299 -32.55 -15.38 -7.47
C LYS A 299 -32.02 -16.48 -8.41
#